data_ae31afa94b5e0466808c3dc2ff4a7584
#
_entry.id   ae31afa94b5e0466808c3dc2ff4a7584
#
_cell.length_a   1.000
_cell.length_b   1.000
_cell.length_c   1.000
_cell.angle_alpha   90.00
_cell.angle_beta   90.00
_cell.angle_gamma   90.00
#
_symmetry.space_group_name_H-M   'P 1'
#
loop_
_entity.id
_entity.type
_entity.pdbx_description
1 polymer ?
#
loop_
_entity_poly.entity_id
_entity_poly.type
_entity_poly.pdbx_seq_one_letter_code
_entity_poly.pdbx_strand_id
1 'polypeptide(L)'
;ETESKKQEFALITVTTQNQSNVYVKFIITNKQDTGNLKNGYYVKEVGIYAQDPDEGEILYALAVGVANQWDYMPAYNDLLPSTITMDFLTEVANATDVTIVTPNSMYLYDQTTGDKYVLGVDKGLLYYEEVEE
;
A
#
# COMPACT_ATOMS: atom_id res chain seq x y z
N GLU A 1 -15.62 -4.48 15.51
CA GLU A 1 -16.05 -5.26 14.34
C GLU A 1 -15.91 -4.37 13.12
N THR A 2 -14.98 -4.69 12.22
CA THR A 2 -14.80 -3.95 10.97
C THR A 2 -16.03 -4.10 10.10
N GLU A 3 -16.54 -3.01 9.55
CA GLU A 3 -17.58 -3.07 8.51
C GLU A 3 -17.08 -3.90 7.30
N SER A 4 -17.98 -4.40 6.47
CA SER A 4 -17.61 -5.25 5.33
C SER A 4 -16.65 -4.54 4.38
N LYS A 5 -15.50 -5.16 4.08
CA LYS A 5 -14.50 -4.68 3.11
C LYS A 5 -15.16 -4.32 1.77
N LYS A 6 -14.92 -3.11 1.28
CA LYS A 6 -15.46 -2.60 0.01
C LYS A 6 -14.45 -2.69 -1.12
N GLN A 7 -13.21 -2.30 -0.84
CA GLN A 7 -12.11 -2.33 -1.81
C GLN A 7 -10.80 -2.63 -1.09
N GLU A 8 -9.81 -3.02 -1.87
CA GLU A 8 -8.44 -3.26 -1.43
C GLU A 8 -7.47 -2.68 -2.45
N PHE A 9 -6.40 -2.05 -1.99
CA PHE A 9 -5.41 -1.37 -2.81
C PHE A 9 -4.00 -1.70 -2.33
N ALA A 10 -3.06 -1.78 -3.28
CA ALA A 10 -1.64 -1.79 -2.95
C ALA A 10 -1.19 -0.40 -2.49
N LEU A 11 -0.22 -0.35 -1.58
CA LEU A 11 0.40 0.91 -1.16
C LEU A 11 1.27 1.46 -2.29
N ILE A 12 1.20 2.78 -2.51
CA ILE A 12 2.03 3.46 -3.52
C ILE A 12 3.41 3.74 -2.97
N THR A 13 3.48 4.22 -1.74
CA THR A 13 4.74 4.57 -1.09
C THR A 13 4.68 4.20 0.37
N VAL A 14 5.74 3.57 0.83
CA VAL A 14 5.99 3.31 2.25
C VAL A 14 7.40 3.79 2.54
N THR A 15 7.57 4.71 3.48
CA THR A 15 8.86 5.31 3.81
C THR A 15 9.04 5.40 5.31
N THR A 16 10.17 4.94 5.82
CA THR A 16 10.61 5.24 7.19
C THR A 16 11.17 6.66 7.25
N GLN A 17 10.61 7.51 8.09
CA GLN A 17 11.10 8.89 8.27
C GLN A 17 12.18 9.02 9.34
N ASN A 18 12.19 8.12 10.30
CA ASN A 18 13.22 7.93 11.32
C ASN A 18 13.02 6.53 11.94
N GLN A 19 13.77 6.17 12.95
CA GLN A 19 13.75 4.82 13.52
C GLN A 19 12.37 4.36 14.07
N SER A 20 11.41 5.29 14.22
CA SER A 20 10.11 4.99 14.84
C SER A 20 8.90 5.39 14.00
N ASN A 21 9.06 6.16 12.92
CA ASN A 21 7.93 6.69 12.15
C ASN A 21 7.87 6.08 10.75
N VAL A 22 6.69 5.59 10.39
CA VAL A 22 6.39 5.05 9.07
C VAL A 22 5.37 5.96 8.38
N TYR A 23 5.72 6.44 7.21
CA TYR A 23 4.84 7.20 6.33
C TYR A 23 4.33 6.30 5.21
N VAL A 24 3.01 6.27 5.06
CA VAL A 24 2.33 5.46 4.05
C VAL A 24 1.46 6.35 3.19
N LYS A 25 1.59 6.22 1.88
CA LYS A 25 0.75 6.92 0.91
C LYS A 25 0.02 5.93 0.02
N PHE A 26 -1.27 6.14 -0.18
CA PHE A 26 -2.09 5.33 -1.08
C PHE A 26 -3.20 6.15 -1.73
N ILE A 27 -3.75 5.61 -2.79
CA ILE A 27 -4.87 6.19 -3.55
C ILE A 27 -6.02 5.19 -3.57
N ILE A 28 -7.19 5.65 -3.15
CA ILE A 28 -8.45 4.94 -3.33
C ILE A 28 -9.07 5.44 -4.64
N THR A 29 -9.50 4.54 -5.52
CA THR A 29 -10.11 4.88 -6.80
C THR A 29 -11.30 3.99 -7.10
N ASN A 30 -12.27 4.51 -7.84
CA ASN A 30 -13.42 3.72 -8.31
C ASN A 30 -13.14 2.94 -9.61
N LYS A 31 -11.95 3.11 -10.20
CA LYS A 31 -11.50 2.36 -11.37
C LYS A 31 -10.30 1.51 -11.01
N GLN A 32 -10.43 0.20 -11.10
CA GLN A 32 -9.37 -0.78 -10.84
C GLN A 32 -9.24 -1.75 -12.02
N ASP A 33 -8.05 -2.28 -12.24
CA ASP A 33 -7.80 -3.30 -13.27
C ASP A 33 -8.53 -4.61 -12.96
N THR A 34 -8.76 -4.89 -11.67
CA THR A 34 -9.50 -6.06 -11.18
C THR A 34 -11.01 -5.92 -11.28
N GLY A 35 -11.52 -4.74 -11.60
CA GLY A 35 -12.93 -4.45 -11.75
C GLY A 35 -13.33 -3.07 -11.22
N ASN A 36 -14.21 -2.42 -11.95
CA ASN A 36 -14.70 -1.08 -11.59
C ASN A 36 -15.72 -1.15 -10.46
N LEU A 37 -15.74 -0.13 -9.62
CA LEU A 37 -16.70 0.01 -8.53
C LEU A 37 -18.12 0.22 -9.10
N LYS A 38 -19.03 -0.72 -8.83
CA LYS A 38 -20.41 -0.68 -9.34
C LYS A 38 -21.36 0.13 -8.46
N ASN A 39 -21.10 0.18 -7.16
CA ASN A 39 -21.92 0.90 -6.19
C ASN A 39 -21.02 1.80 -5.35
N GLY A 40 -21.38 3.07 -5.23
CA GLY A 40 -20.65 4.01 -4.40
C GLY A 40 -20.78 3.69 -2.90
N TYR A 41 -19.84 4.18 -2.10
CA TYR A 41 -19.84 4.00 -0.65
C TYR A 41 -19.16 5.19 0.05
N TYR A 42 -19.44 5.33 1.34
CA TYR A 42 -18.70 6.26 2.21
C TYR A 42 -17.47 5.58 2.77
N VAL A 43 -16.31 6.25 2.67
CA VAL A 43 -15.04 5.79 3.26
C VAL A 43 -15.10 6.08 4.76
N LYS A 44 -15.51 5.11 5.54
CA LYS A 44 -15.67 5.23 6.99
C LYS A 44 -14.45 4.73 7.76
N GLU A 45 -13.82 3.70 7.25
CA GLU A 45 -12.67 3.04 7.86
C GLU A 45 -11.63 2.71 6.78
N VAL A 46 -10.37 2.86 7.13
CA VAL A 46 -9.24 2.44 6.30
C VAL A 46 -8.29 1.61 7.14
N GLY A 47 -8.21 0.33 6.83
CA GLY A 47 -7.26 -0.60 7.44
C GLY A 47 -5.98 -0.69 6.63
N ILE A 48 -4.84 -0.58 7.29
CA ILE A 48 -3.52 -0.86 6.73
C ILE A 48 -3.10 -2.24 7.23
N TYR A 49 -2.79 -3.13 6.30
CA TYR A 49 -2.37 -4.49 6.59
C TYR A 49 -0.89 -4.64 6.31
N ALA A 50 -0.22 -5.42 7.14
CA ALA A 50 1.19 -5.76 7.01
C ALA A 50 1.34 -7.28 6.99
N GLN A 51 2.43 -7.75 6.38
CA GLN A 51 2.78 -9.17 6.40
C GLN A 51 3.70 -9.43 7.58
N ASP A 52 3.22 -10.17 8.55
CA ASP A 52 4.02 -10.69 9.65
C ASP A 52 4.62 -12.05 9.25
N PRO A 53 5.91 -12.30 9.51
CA PRO A 53 6.55 -13.55 9.13
C PRO A 53 6.00 -14.79 9.84
N ASP A 54 5.45 -14.63 11.04
CA ASP A 54 4.95 -15.74 11.87
C ASP A 54 3.43 -15.88 11.82
N GLU A 55 2.70 -14.75 11.80
CA GLU A 55 1.24 -14.70 11.88
C GLU A 55 0.56 -14.50 10.51
N GLY A 56 1.32 -14.15 9.47
CA GLY A 56 0.80 -13.83 8.15
C GLY A 56 0.28 -12.41 8.03
N GLU A 57 -0.84 -12.19 7.33
CA GLU A 57 -1.41 -10.85 7.17
C GLU A 57 -2.07 -10.38 8.47
N ILE A 58 -1.59 -9.27 9.02
CA ILE A 58 -2.11 -8.65 10.23
C ILE A 58 -2.64 -7.24 9.96
N LEU A 59 -3.66 -6.82 10.69
CA LEU A 59 -4.11 -5.41 10.69
C LEU A 59 -3.10 -4.58 11.49
N TYR A 60 -2.30 -3.80 10.77
CA TYR A 60 -1.25 -2.97 11.36
C TYR A 60 -1.78 -1.66 11.94
N ALA A 61 -2.67 -0.99 11.21
CA ALA A 61 -3.27 0.27 11.62
C ALA A 61 -4.69 0.42 11.08
N LEU A 62 -5.54 1.13 11.84
CA LEU A 62 -6.91 1.43 11.46
C LEU A 62 -7.18 2.93 11.64
N ALA A 63 -7.55 3.59 10.56
CA ALA A 63 -8.09 4.94 10.59
C ALA A 63 -9.62 4.89 10.53
N VAL A 64 -10.28 5.59 11.44
CA VAL A 64 -11.74 5.69 11.50
C VAL A 64 -12.16 7.12 11.24
N GLY A 65 -13.01 7.33 10.27
CA GLY A 65 -13.55 8.64 9.93
C GLY A 65 -14.51 9.16 10.99
N VAL A 66 -14.50 10.48 11.19
CA VAL A 66 -15.44 11.14 12.08
C VAL A 66 -16.86 11.01 11.53
N ALA A 67 -17.80 10.65 12.38
CA ALA A 67 -19.21 10.50 11.99
C ALA A 67 -19.75 11.72 11.25
N ASN A 68 -20.46 11.48 10.16
CA ASN A 68 -21.02 12.50 9.25
C ASN A 68 -19.99 13.40 8.51
N GLN A 69 -18.70 13.05 8.53
CA GLN A 69 -17.64 13.73 7.78
C GLN A 69 -16.87 12.76 6.87
N TRP A 70 -17.54 11.72 6.41
CA TRP A 70 -16.93 10.70 5.56
C TRP A 70 -16.89 11.14 4.10
N ASP A 71 -15.78 10.90 3.43
CA ASP A 71 -15.66 11.06 1.98
C ASP A 71 -16.49 10.00 1.24
N TYR A 72 -17.10 10.43 0.14
CA TYR A 72 -17.90 9.53 -0.70
C TYR A 72 -17.13 9.12 -1.94
N MET A 73 -16.96 7.83 -2.14
CA MET A 73 -16.45 7.24 -3.36
C MET A 73 -17.61 6.85 -4.27
N PRO A 74 -17.85 7.54 -5.39
CA PRO A 74 -18.95 7.23 -6.31
C PRO A 74 -18.66 5.95 -7.11
N ALA A 75 -19.71 5.33 -7.62
CA ALA A 75 -19.57 4.30 -8.63
C ALA A 75 -18.83 4.84 -9.86
N TYR A 76 -18.08 3.97 -10.54
CA TYR A 76 -17.44 4.36 -11.81
C TYR A 76 -18.48 4.52 -12.92
N ASN A 77 -18.44 5.63 -13.62
CA ASN A 77 -19.42 6.03 -14.62
C ASN A 77 -18.93 5.86 -16.07
N ASP A 78 -17.85 5.08 -16.25
CA ASP A 78 -17.19 4.81 -17.55
C ASP A 78 -16.58 6.04 -18.26
N LEU A 79 -16.50 7.18 -17.58
CA LEU A 79 -15.88 8.41 -18.10
C LEU A 79 -14.54 8.69 -17.40
N LEU A 80 -14.59 9.31 -16.25
CA LEU A 80 -13.42 9.70 -15.48
C LEU A 80 -13.38 8.99 -14.12
N PRO A 81 -12.21 8.46 -13.71
CA PRO A 81 -12.07 7.90 -12.39
C PRO A 81 -12.14 8.99 -11.30
N SER A 82 -12.79 8.66 -10.19
CA SER A 82 -12.70 9.43 -8.96
C SER A 82 -11.60 8.84 -8.08
N THR A 83 -10.81 9.70 -7.44
CA THR A 83 -9.69 9.30 -6.59
C THR A 83 -9.71 10.06 -5.28
N ILE A 84 -9.33 9.37 -4.20
CA ILE A 84 -9.04 9.95 -2.88
C ILE A 84 -7.60 9.59 -2.54
N THR A 85 -6.75 10.59 -2.37
CA THR A 85 -5.36 10.37 -1.92
C THR A 85 -5.31 10.48 -0.40
N MET A 86 -4.69 9.51 0.24
CA MET A 86 -4.53 9.47 1.69
C MET A 86 -3.06 9.33 2.06
N ASP A 87 -2.67 10.11 3.05
CA ASP A 87 -1.36 10.06 3.68
C ASP A 87 -1.54 9.62 5.14
N PHE A 88 -0.76 8.65 5.55
CA PHE A 88 -0.82 8.06 6.88
C PHE A 88 0.56 8.08 7.53
N LEU A 89 0.66 8.72 8.68
CA LEU A 89 1.87 8.70 9.51
C LEU A 89 1.58 7.89 10.77
N THR A 90 2.35 6.84 11.00
CA THR A 90 2.23 6.02 12.20
C THR A 90 3.55 5.98 12.93
N GLU A 91 3.49 5.97 14.25
CA GLU A 91 4.63 5.82 15.14
C GLU A 91 4.66 4.37 15.67
N VAL A 92 5.82 3.73 15.55
CA VAL A 92 6.05 2.40 16.12
C VAL A 92 6.78 2.58 17.43
N ALA A 93 6.05 2.50 18.53
CA ALA A 93 6.63 2.63 19.87
C ALA A 93 7.57 1.44 20.16
N ASN A 94 8.77 1.74 20.68
CA ASN A 94 9.77 0.78 21.11
C ASN A 94 10.41 -0.11 20.01
N ALA A 95 10.28 0.26 18.73
CA ALA A 95 11.02 -0.42 17.68
C ALA A 95 12.47 0.07 17.67
N THR A 96 13.42 -0.85 17.75
CA THR A 96 14.86 -0.56 17.54
C THR A 96 15.18 -0.43 16.05
N ASP A 97 14.36 -1.04 15.20
CA ASP A 97 14.49 -0.99 13.74
C ASP A 97 13.15 -1.35 13.10
N VAL A 98 12.76 -0.63 12.07
CA VAL A 98 11.56 -0.94 11.28
C VAL A 98 12.00 -1.26 9.86
N THR A 99 11.93 -2.52 9.48
CA THR A 99 12.15 -2.95 8.10
C THR A 99 10.83 -2.98 7.36
N ILE A 100 10.71 -2.18 6.32
CA ILE A 100 9.55 -2.19 5.44
C ILE A 100 9.89 -3.03 4.22
N VAL A 101 9.18 -4.14 4.09
CA VAL A 101 9.21 -4.93 2.86
C VAL A 101 8.10 -4.42 1.94
N THR A 102 8.46 -3.64 0.94
CA THR A 102 7.52 -3.26 -0.11
C THR A 102 7.30 -4.44 -1.03
N PRO A 103 6.06 -4.87 -1.28
CA PRO A 103 5.78 -5.99 -2.18
C PRO A 103 6.13 -5.69 -3.65
N ASN A 104 6.44 -4.45 -3.98
CA ASN A 104 6.85 -4.03 -5.31
C ASN A 104 8.36 -3.78 -5.35
N SER A 105 9.15 -4.83 -5.29
CA SER A 105 10.54 -4.76 -5.74
C SER A 105 10.55 -4.30 -7.20
N MET A 106 11.39 -3.32 -7.52
CA MET A 106 11.58 -2.92 -8.91
C MET A 106 12.32 -4.06 -9.62
N TYR A 107 11.62 -4.73 -10.51
CA TYR A 107 12.21 -5.76 -11.35
C TYR A 107 12.73 -5.16 -12.64
N LEU A 108 13.96 -5.49 -12.97
CA LEU A 108 14.60 -5.21 -14.26
C LEU A 108 14.66 -6.52 -15.03
N TYR A 109 14.48 -6.45 -16.33
CA TYR A 109 14.62 -7.61 -17.20
C TYR A 109 15.77 -7.34 -18.19
N ASP A 110 16.70 -8.28 -18.29
CA ASP A 110 17.71 -8.24 -19.34
C ASP A 110 17.04 -8.39 -20.70
N GLN A 111 17.25 -7.43 -21.57
CA GLN A 111 16.61 -7.39 -22.90
C GLN A 111 17.12 -8.49 -23.85
N THR A 112 18.26 -9.10 -23.52
CA THR A 112 18.93 -10.10 -24.36
C THR A 112 18.67 -11.51 -23.88
N THR A 113 18.77 -11.73 -22.55
CA THR A 113 18.62 -13.06 -21.94
C THR A 113 17.20 -13.29 -21.41
N GLY A 114 16.48 -12.23 -21.07
CA GLY A 114 15.17 -12.29 -20.42
C GLY A 114 15.25 -12.51 -18.91
N ASP A 115 16.45 -12.56 -18.35
CA ASP A 115 16.66 -12.80 -16.93
C ASP A 115 16.09 -11.65 -16.10
N LYS A 116 15.60 -11.99 -14.92
CA LYS A 116 14.93 -11.07 -14.00
C LYS A 116 15.86 -10.69 -12.87
N TYR A 117 15.99 -9.40 -12.63
CA TYR A 117 16.83 -8.82 -11.58
C TYR A 117 16.00 -7.95 -10.63
N VAL A 118 16.41 -7.92 -9.37
CA VAL A 118 15.91 -6.99 -8.36
C VAL A 118 16.96 -5.90 -8.16
N LEU A 119 16.51 -4.64 -8.12
CA LEU A 119 17.36 -3.50 -7.80
C LEU A 119 17.29 -3.22 -6.30
N GLY A 120 18.45 -3.08 -5.66
CA GLY A 120 18.57 -2.80 -4.24
C GLY A 120 19.66 -1.76 -3.92
N VAL A 121 19.69 -1.31 -2.65
CA VAL A 121 20.73 -0.44 -2.12
C VAL A 121 21.28 -1.07 -0.85
N ASP A 122 22.59 -1.34 -0.81
CA ASP A 122 23.31 -1.76 0.38
C ASP A 122 24.43 -0.76 0.73
N LYS A 123 24.44 -0.29 1.97
CA LYS A 123 25.41 0.70 2.49
C LYS A 123 25.58 1.93 1.60
N GLY A 124 24.48 2.38 0.99
CA GLY A 124 24.45 3.52 0.08
C GLY A 124 24.93 3.23 -1.35
N LEU A 125 25.23 1.99 -1.68
CA LEU A 125 25.60 1.54 -3.01
C LEU A 125 24.43 0.84 -3.69
N LEU A 126 24.15 1.23 -4.92
CA LEU A 126 23.17 0.58 -5.78
C LEU A 126 23.72 -0.77 -6.25
N TYR A 127 22.94 -1.83 -6.11
CA TYR A 127 23.25 -3.16 -6.65
C TYR A 127 22.04 -3.76 -7.37
N TYR A 128 22.28 -4.79 -8.13
CA TYR A 128 21.24 -5.64 -8.71
C TYR A 128 21.57 -7.11 -8.40
N GLU A 129 20.55 -7.90 -8.19
CA GLU A 129 20.65 -9.33 -7.89
C GLU A 129 19.72 -10.09 -8.82
N GLU A 130 20.22 -11.17 -9.39
CA GLU A 130 19.42 -12.07 -10.24
C GLU A 130 18.42 -12.84 -9.38
N VAL A 131 17.18 -12.90 -9.83
CA VAL A 131 16.11 -13.65 -9.16
C VAL A 131 16.08 -15.05 -9.75
N GLU A 132 16.60 -16.02 -9.02
CA GLU A 132 16.44 -17.43 -9.39
C GLU A 132 14.96 -17.84 -9.26
N GLU A 133 14.42 -18.49 -10.32
CA GLU A 133 13.06 -19.04 -10.29
C GLU A 133 12.96 -20.32 -9.44
#